data_4b6f2e67c7d2031d87a47375d9c703a9
#
_entry.id   4b6f2e67c7d2031d87a47375d9c703a9
#
_cell.length_a   1.000
_cell.length_b   1.000
_cell.length_c   1.000
_cell.angle_alpha   90.00
_cell.angle_beta   90.00
_cell.angle_gamma   90.00
#
_symmetry.space_group_name_H-M   'P 1'
#
loop_
_entity.id
_entity.type
_entity.pdbx_description
1 polymer ?
#
loop_
_entity_poly.entity_id
_entity_poly.type
_entity_poly.pdbx_seq_one_letter_code
_entity_poly.pdbx_strand_id
1 'polypeptide(L)'
;MQTALTFVAILSIVMLFLCGMWPTFILLAVLTAISMVCCIVVSYILRKRTDEKDAKDAVLQNKITNWRKVRRRQLRSDANSDGMFDTGGIIQDLRLSQEEDEQFCEEKHEIEELEIQINLWNRIGDAFKHLLNSCVILACLLALSSFIAFAYSYVCRLWE
;
A
#
# COMPACT_ATOMS: atom_id res chain seq x y z
N MET A 1 2.19 22.52 -8.14
CA MET A 1 3.08 22.35 -6.97
C MET A 1 4.33 21.49 -7.26
N GLN A 2 4.22 20.37 -8.00
CA GLN A 2 5.36 19.50 -8.32
C GLN A 2 6.48 20.19 -9.13
N THR A 3 6.13 21.03 -10.08
CA THR A 3 7.09 21.77 -10.92
C THR A 3 7.92 22.79 -10.15
N ALA A 4 7.35 23.45 -9.16
CA ALA A 4 8.08 24.39 -8.30
C ALA A 4 9.08 23.65 -7.38
N LEU A 5 8.71 22.49 -6.88
CA LEU A 5 9.57 21.63 -6.04
C LEU A 5 10.78 21.10 -6.84
N THR A 6 10.56 20.68 -8.11
CA THR A 6 11.66 20.23 -8.98
C THR A 6 12.61 21.37 -9.34
N PHE A 7 12.11 22.58 -9.54
CA PHE A 7 12.95 23.73 -9.83
C PHE A 7 13.80 24.14 -8.62
N VAL A 8 13.23 24.15 -7.42
CA VAL A 8 13.96 24.40 -6.17
C VAL A 8 15.02 23.32 -5.92
N ALA A 9 14.70 22.05 -6.19
CA ALA A 9 15.66 20.95 -6.06
C ALA A 9 16.85 21.11 -7.04
N ILE A 10 16.59 21.48 -8.29
CA ILE A 10 17.67 21.70 -9.29
C ILE A 10 18.55 22.89 -8.89
N LEU A 11 17.95 23.99 -8.44
CA LEU A 11 18.67 25.17 -7.97
C LEU A 11 19.54 24.84 -6.74
N SER A 12 19.02 24.00 -5.85
CA SER A 12 19.73 23.49 -4.67
C SER A 12 20.96 22.67 -5.04
N ILE A 13 20.83 21.84 -6.05
CA ILE A 13 21.91 21.02 -6.60
C ILE A 13 23.04 21.90 -7.11
N VAL A 14 22.72 22.90 -7.91
CA VAL A 14 23.70 23.81 -8.50
C VAL A 14 24.42 24.61 -7.41
N MET A 15 23.72 25.08 -6.41
CA MET A 15 24.31 25.84 -5.31
C MET A 15 25.21 24.99 -4.40
N LEU A 16 24.81 23.76 -4.07
CA LEU A 16 25.65 22.83 -3.29
C LEU A 16 26.92 22.47 -4.06
N PHE A 17 26.83 22.35 -5.38
CA PHE A 17 27.99 22.11 -6.24
C PHE A 17 29.00 23.29 -6.19
N LEU A 18 28.50 24.52 -6.21
CA LEU A 18 29.33 25.72 -6.18
C LEU A 18 29.99 25.96 -4.80
N CYS A 19 29.38 25.49 -3.72
CA CYS A 19 29.90 25.66 -2.35
C CYS A 19 30.87 24.56 -1.88
N GLY A 20 31.23 23.59 -2.71
CA GLY A 20 32.20 22.53 -2.39
C GLY A 20 31.72 21.51 -1.37
N MET A 21 30.42 21.46 -1.05
CA MET A 21 29.82 20.50 -0.11
C MET A 21 29.47 19.16 -0.80
N TRP A 22 30.34 18.67 -1.63
CA TRP A 22 30.16 17.43 -2.43
C TRP A 22 29.76 16.18 -1.64
N PRO A 23 30.41 15.87 -0.49
CA PRO A 23 30.14 14.61 0.20
C PRO A 23 28.73 14.57 0.81
N THR A 24 28.26 15.68 1.34
CA THR A 24 26.89 15.77 1.92
C THR A 24 25.82 15.69 0.83
N PHE A 25 26.10 16.27 -0.35
CA PHE A 25 25.20 16.17 -1.50
C PHE A 25 25.09 14.75 -2.04
N ILE A 26 26.21 14.06 -2.21
CA ILE A 26 26.21 12.66 -2.68
C ILE A 26 25.43 11.79 -1.70
N LEU A 27 25.65 11.95 -0.39
CA LEU A 27 24.95 11.19 0.64
C LEU A 27 23.42 11.44 0.56
N LEU A 28 23.01 12.69 0.42
CA LEU A 28 21.58 13.06 0.32
C LEU A 28 20.96 12.51 -0.97
N ALA A 29 21.67 12.58 -2.10
CA ALA A 29 21.22 12.03 -3.38
C ALA A 29 21.05 10.51 -3.32
N VAL A 30 21.97 9.79 -2.68
CA VAL A 30 21.88 8.35 -2.49
C VAL A 30 20.69 7.99 -1.59
N LEU A 31 20.51 8.69 -0.48
CA LEU A 31 19.37 8.46 0.42
C LEU A 31 18.02 8.71 -0.27
N THR A 32 17.92 9.78 -1.05
CA THR A 32 16.67 10.07 -1.80
C THR A 32 16.43 9.02 -2.89
N ALA A 33 17.46 8.57 -3.60
CA ALA A 33 17.35 7.51 -4.61
C ALA A 33 16.88 6.19 -3.98
N ILE A 34 17.49 5.76 -2.87
CA ILE A 34 17.07 4.56 -2.13
C ILE A 34 15.63 4.68 -1.68
N SER A 35 15.25 5.82 -1.10
CA SER A 35 13.88 6.06 -0.63
C SER A 35 12.85 6.00 -1.77
N MET A 36 13.17 6.56 -2.95
CA MET A 36 12.31 6.47 -4.13
C MET A 36 12.13 5.02 -4.60
N VAL A 37 13.23 4.25 -4.69
CA VAL A 37 13.17 2.84 -5.08
C VAL A 37 12.31 2.06 -4.08
N CYS A 38 12.51 2.27 -2.79
CA CYS A 38 11.69 1.62 -1.76
C CYS A 38 10.19 1.98 -1.89
N CYS A 39 9.85 3.24 -2.15
CA CYS A 39 8.47 3.66 -2.38
C CYS A 39 7.84 2.97 -3.60
N ILE A 40 8.59 2.82 -4.70
CA ILE A 40 8.12 2.13 -5.91
C ILE A 40 7.88 0.65 -5.61
N VAL A 41 8.83 -0.02 -4.94
CA VAL A 41 8.72 -1.44 -4.59
C VAL A 41 7.53 -1.68 -3.65
N VAL A 42 7.37 -0.87 -2.61
CA VAL A 42 6.23 -0.96 -1.69
C VAL A 42 4.91 -0.74 -2.43
N SER A 43 4.83 0.26 -3.30
CA SER A 43 3.63 0.53 -4.10
C SER A 43 3.28 -0.63 -5.03
N TYR A 44 4.28 -1.27 -5.64
CA TYR A 44 4.09 -2.45 -6.48
C TYR A 44 3.56 -3.65 -5.68
N ILE A 45 4.17 -3.92 -4.51
CA ILE A 45 3.73 -5.01 -3.62
C ILE A 45 2.30 -4.78 -3.15
N LEU A 46 1.99 -3.56 -2.72
CA LEU A 46 0.65 -3.17 -2.27
C LEU A 46 -0.39 -3.42 -3.37
N ARG A 47 -0.13 -2.93 -4.59
CA ARG A 47 -1.03 -3.11 -5.71
C ARG A 47 -1.28 -4.60 -5.99
N LYS A 48 -0.22 -5.41 -6.05
CA LYS A 48 -0.33 -6.84 -6.27
C LYS A 48 -1.16 -7.53 -5.19
N ARG A 49 -0.95 -7.18 -3.91
CA ARG A 49 -1.70 -7.77 -2.78
C ARG A 49 -3.14 -7.33 -2.74
N THR A 50 -3.42 -6.08 -3.10
CA THR A 50 -4.81 -5.58 -3.21
C THR A 50 -5.56 -6.30 -4.34
N ASP A 51 -4.95 -6.46 -5.51
CA ASP A 51 -5.53 -7.19 -6.64
C ASP A 51 -5.82 -8.67 -6.26
N GLU A 52 -4.92 -9.30 -5.51
CA GLU A 52 -5.11 -10.68 -5.01
C GLU A 52 -6.27 -10.77 -4.00
N LYS A 53 -6.37 -9.81 -3.07
CA LYS A 53 -7.48 -9.73 -2.11
C LYS A 53 -8.81 -9.54 -2.82
N ASP A 54 -8.89 -8.58 -3.76
CA ASP A 54 -10.11 -8.29 -4.51
C ASP A 54 -10.58 -9.50 -5.33
N ALA A 55 -9.63 -10.25 -5.91
CA ALA A 55 -9.93 -11.48 -6.64
C ALA A 55 -10.51 -12.57 -5.70
N LYS A 56 -9.92 -12.78 -4.52
CA LYS A 56 -10.42 -13.75 -3.53
C LYS A 56 -11.79 -13.33 -2.98
N ASP A 57 -11.97 -12.05 -2.65
CA ASP A 57 -13.26 -11.51 -2.19
C ASP A 57 -14.36 -11.71 -3.24
N ALA A 58 -14.08 -11.49 -4.53
CA ALA A 58 -15.03 -11.69 -5.61
C ALA A 58 -15.44 -13.17 -5.75
N VAL A 59 -14.48 -14.10 -5.63
CA VAL A 59 -14.76 -15.54 -5.66
C VAL A 59 -15.63 -15.95 -4.48
N LEU A 60 -15.30 -15.48 -3.27
CA LEU A 60 -16.04 -15.76 -2.05
C LEU A 60 -17.48 -15.23 -2.13
N GLN A 61 -17.68 -13.99 -2.58
CA GLN A 61 -19.01 -13.41 -2.79
C GLN A 61 -19.85 -14.17 -3.81
N ASN A 62 -19.20 -14.68 -4.87
CA ASN A 62 -19.89 -15.50 -5.87
C ASN A 62 -20.31 -16.85 -5.30
N LYS A 63 -19.45 -17.51 -4.50
CA LYS A 63 -19.81 -18.74 -3.76
C LYS A 63 -21.01 -18.50 -2.84
N ILE A 64 -20.99 -17.44 -2.01
CA ILE A 64 -22.09 -17.10 -1.09
C ILE A 64 -23.39 -16.88 -1.85
N THR A 65 -23.36 -16.15 -2.95
CA THR A 65 -24.57 -15.87 -3.74
C THR A 65 -25.13 -17.12 -4.40
N ASN A 66 -24.28 -18.02 -4.89
CA ASN A 66 -24.69 -19.30 -5.46
C ASN A 66 -25.27 -20.22 -4.38
N TRP A 67 -24.61 -20.28 -3.21
CA TRP A 67 -25.10 -21.06 -2.08
C TRP A 67 -26.50 -20.59 -1.60
N ARG A 68 -26.68 -19.28 -1.48
CA ARG A 68 -28.01 -18.69 -1.16
C ARG A 68 -29.08 -19.04 -2.18
N LYS A 69 -28.73 -19.11 -3.48
CA LYS A 69 -29.66 -19.51 -4.55
C LYS A 69 -30.04 -20.99 -4.45
N VAL A 70 -29.07 -21.87 -4.20
CA VAL A 70 -29.29 -23.32 -4.04
C VAL A 70 -30.19 -23.56 -2.83
N ARG A 71 -29.84 -23.00 -1.67
CA ARG A 71 -30.65 -23.14 -0.44
C ARG A 71 -32.09 -22.65 -0.60
N ARG A 72 -32.31 -21.54 -1.32
CA ARG A 72 -33.67 -21.08 -1.64
C ARG A 72 -34.43 -22.05 -2.52
N ARG A 73 -33.75 -22.75 -3.44
CA ARG A 73 -34.39 -23.76 -4.30
C ARG A 73 -34.77 -25.01 -3.50
N GLN A 74 -33.89 -25.46 -2.60
CA GLN A 74 -34.15 -26.57 -1.69
C GLN A 74 -35.36 -26.29 -0.80
N LEU A 75 -35.37 -25.14 -0.10
CA LEU A 75 -36.50 -24.74 0.74
C LEU A 75 -37.84 -24.64 -0.04
N ARG A 76 -37.80 -24.33 -1.33
CA ARG A 76 -39.00 -24.35 -2.19
C ARG A 76 -39.40 -25.76 -2.58
N SER A 77 -38.44 -26.66 -2.80
CA SER A 77 -38.70 -28.07 -3.10
C SER A 77 -39.33 -28.77 -1.92
N ASP A 78 -38.77 -28.54 -0.71
CA ASP A 78 -39.25 -29.15 0.55
C ASP A 78 -40.66 -28.63 0.93
N ALA A 79 -40.97 -27.40 0.64
CA ALA A 79 -42.31 -26.84 0.84
C ALA A 79 -43.37 -27.42 -0.12
N ASN A 80 -42.95 -28.02 -1.24
CA ASN A 80 -43.85 -28.64 -2.21
C ASN A 80 -43.96 -30.15 -2.09
N SER A 81 -43.13 -30.81 -1.29
CA SER A 81 -43.18 -32.25 -1.05
C SER A 81 -43.89 -32.51 0.28
N ASP A 82 -45.22 -32.56 0.21
CA ASP A 82 -46.04 -33.03 1.33
C ASP A 82 -45.65 -34.49 1.71
N GLY A 83 -44.96 -34.61 2.84
CA GLY A 83 -45.19 -35.74 3.74
C GLY A 83 -44.32 -36.97 3.64
N MET A 84 -43.08 -36.97 3.12
CA MET A 84 -42.18 -38.11 3.31
C MET A 84 -40.86 -37.64 3.94
N PHE A 85 -40.77 -37.75 5.25
CA PHE A 85 -39.55 -37.49 6.04
C PHE A 85 -38.52 -38.57 5.72
N ASP A 86 -37.59 -38.27 4.79
CA ASP A 86 -36.39 -39.05 4.57
C ASP A 86 -35.27 -38.57 5.51
N THR A 87 -35.15 -39.19 6.68
CA THR A 87 -34.16 -38.92 7.73
C THR A 87 -32.72 -39.11 7.23
N GLY A 88 -32.49 -39.92 6.20
CA GLY A 88 -31.18 -40.16 5.60
C GLY A 88 -30.66 -38.95 4.81
N GLY A 89 -31.51 -38.27 4.09
CA GLY A 89 -31.17 -37.08 3.31
C GLY A 89 -30.78 -35.88 4.20
N ILE A 90 -31.47 -35.74 5.34
CA ILE A 90 -31.21 -34.62 6.29
C ILE A 90 -29.81 -34.72 6.92
N ILE A 91 -29.35 -35.94 7.26
CA ILE A 91 -28.02 -36.15 7.88
C ILE A 91 -26.91 -35.90 6.85
N GLN A 92 -27.12 -36.25 5.58
CA GLN A 92 -26.17 -36.01 4.51
C GLN A 92 -26.06 -34.53 4.14
N ASP A 93 -27.18 -33.82 4.13
CA ASP A 93 -27.23 -32.33 3.93
C ASP A 93 -26.55 -31.58 5.07
N LEU A 94 -26.72 -32.03 6.33
CA LEU A 94 -26.05 -31.44 7.49
C LEU A 94 -24.53 -31.62 7.43
N ARG A 95 -24.03 -32.80 6.98
CA ARG A 95 -22.59 -33.04 6.82
C ARG A 95 -21.98 -32.19 5.72
N LEU A 96 -22.62 -32.10 4.57
CA LEU A 96 -22.17 -31.25 3.47
C LEU A 96 -22.16 -29.76 3.89
N SER A 97 -23.17 -29.33 4.64
CA SER A 97 -23.22 -27.95 5.18
C SER A 97 -22.07 -27.66 6.15
N GLN A 98 -21.65 -28.66 6.94
CA GLN A 98 -20.56 -28.47 7.91
C GLN A 98 -19.18 -28.40 7.23
N GLU A 99 -18.93 -29.24 6.21
CA GLU A 99 -17.70 -29.21 5.42
C GLU A 99 -17.59 -27.89 4.61
N GLU A 100 -18.70 -27.39 4.06
CA GLU A 100 -18.76 -26.11 3.37
C GLU A 100 -18.54 -24.92 4.32
N ASP A 101 -19.05 -24.96 5.54
CA ASP A 101 -18.84 -23.93 6.56
C ASP A 101 -17.37 -23.88 7.03
N GLU A 102 -16.69 -25.03 7.13
CA GLU A 102 -15.27 -25.09 7.46
C GLU A 102 -14.40 -24.48 6.34
N GLN A 103 -14.64 -24.85 5.08
CA GLN A 103 -13.93 -24.26 3.92
C GLN A 103 -14.19 -22.75 3.80
N PHE A 104 -15.40 -22.30 4.09
CA PHE A 104 -15.74 -20.88 4.08
C PHE A 104 -15.00 -20.11 5.19
N CYS A 105 -14.82 -20.74 6.35
CA CYS A 105 -14.08 -20.15 7.45
C CYS A 105 -12.59 -20.02 7.12
N GLU A 106 -11.98 -21.03 6.46
CA GLU A 106 -10.61 -20.98 5.99
C GLU A 106 -10.38 -19.87 4.93
N GLU A 107 -11.24 -19.79 3.91
CA GLU A 107 -11.14 -18.76 2.87
C GLU A 107 -11.26 -17.34 3.47
N LYS A 108 -12.12 -17.17 4.46
CA LYS A 108 -12.26 -15.90 5.17
C LYS A 108 -11.02 -15.55 5.99
N HIS A 109 -10.42 -16.53 6.64
CA HIS A 109 -9.19 -16.34 7.40
C HIS A 109 -8.02 -15.91 6.49
N GLU A 110 -7.87 -16.50 5.32
CA GLU A 110 -6.87 -16.10 4.34
C GLU A 110 -7.04 -14.64 3.88
N ILE A 111 -8.28 -14.19 3.71
CA ILE A 111 -8.58 -12.79 3.34
C ILE A 111 -8.21 -11.84 4.49
N GLU A 112 -8.50 -12.20 5.73
CA GLU A 112 -8.12 -11.42 6.91
C GLU A 112 -6.59 -11.31 7.05
N GLU A 113 -5.84 -12.40 6.80
CA GLU A 113 -4.38 -12.36 6.78
C GLU A 113 -3.82 -11.42 5.70
N LEU A 114 -4.40 -11.45 4.50
CA LEU A 114 -4.02 -10.53 3.42
C LEU A 114 -4.29 -9.07 3.82
N GLU A 115 -5.38 -8.80 4.50
CA GLU A 115 -5.71 -7.45 4.98
C GLU A 115 -4.70 -6.94 6.01
N ILE A 116 -4.28 -7.80 6.94
CA ILE A 116 -3.23 -7.48 7.91
C ILE A 116 -1.92 -7.15 7.19
N GLN A 117 -1.54 -7.96 6.20
CA GLN A 117 -0.34 -7.72 5.40
C GLN A 117 -0.42 -6.39 4.62
N ILE A 118 -1.55 -6.09 3.99
CA ILE A 118 -1.77 -4.84 3.27
C ILE A 118 -1.64 -3.64 4.22
N ASN A 119 -2.23 -3.72 5.41
CA ASN A 119 -2.13 -2.67 6.42
C ASN A 119 -0.68 -2.46 6.91
N LEU A 120 0.09 -3.53 7.07
CA LEU A 120 1.51 -3.45 7.41
C LEU A 120 2.30 -2.73 6.30
N TRP A 121 2.10 -3.13 5.04
CA TRP A 121 2.77 -2.51 3.90
C TRP A 121 2.38 -1.04 3.69
N ASN A 122 1.13 -0.67 3.98
CA ASN A 122 0.70 0.73 3.97
C ASN A 122 1.47 1.56 5.01
N ARG A 123 1.61 1.07 6.24
CA ARG A 123 2.40 1.76 7.28
C ARG A 123 3.87 1.93 6.88
N ILE A 124 4.47 0.89 6.27
CA ILE A 124 5.83 0.96 5.76
C ILE A 124 5.93 2.01 4.63
N GLY A 125 4.99 2.01 3.70
CA GLY A 125 4.92 2.99 2.62
C GLY A 125 4.81 4.43 3.12
N ASP A 126 4.00 4.68 4.13
CA ASP A 126 3.87 6.00 4.74
C ASP A 126 5.15 6.42 5.47
N ALA A 127 5.83 5.51 6.16
CA ALA A 127 7.13 5.80 6.77
C ALA A 127 8.18 6.23 5.71
N PHE A 128 8.23 5.56 4.55
CA PHE A 128 9.12 5.95 3.45
C PHE A 128 8.74 7.30 2.82
N LYS A 129 7.44 7.62 2.69
CA LYS A 129 6.99 8.94 2.24
C LYS A 129 7.42 10.05 3.21
N HIS A 130 7.30 9.81 4.51
CA HIS A 130 7.77 10.75 5.53
C HIS A 130 9.29 10.94 5.47
N LEU A 131 10.05 9.85 5.31
CA LEU A 131 11.48 9.92 5.13
C LEU A 131 11.86 10.75 3.89
N LEU A 132 11.21 10.50 2.76
CA LEU A 132 11.43 11.24 1.52
C LEU A 132 11.14 12.73 1.69
N ASN A 133 10.02 13.09 2.32
CA ASN A 133 9.68 14.48 2.62
C ASN A 133 10.72 15.15 3.52
N SER A 134 11.20 14.45 4.55
CA SER A 134 12.25 14.95 5.44
C SER A 134 13.56 15.18 4.70
N CYS A 135 13.95 14.29 3.80
CA CYS A 135 15.14 14.47 2.94
C CYS A 135 15.00 15.71 2.03
N VAL A 136 13.83 15.93 1.44
CA VAL A 136 13.56 17.10 0.59
C VAL A 136 13.65 18.39 1.40
N ILE A 137 13.04 18.42 2.59
CA ILE A 137 13.10 19.59 3.49
C ILE A 137 14.55 19.90 3.87
N LEU A 138 15.30 18.86 4.25
CA LEU A 138 16.72 19.02 4.61
C LEU A 138 17.54 19.56 3.43
N ALA A 139 17.31 19.06 2.22
CA ALA A 139 17.95 19.56 1.01
C ALA A 139 17.65 21.04 0.76
N CYS A 140 16.40 21.46 0.95
CA CYS A 140 15.99 22.86 0.82
C CYS A 140 16.68 23.75 1.87
N LEU A 141 16.77 23.30 3.12
CA LEU A 141 17.43 24.04 4.20
C LEU A 141 18.94 24.18 3.95
N LEU A 142 19.61 23.12 3.49
CA LEU A 142 21.02 23.17 3.12
C LEU A 142 21.27 24.13 1.95
N ALA A 143 20.39 24.17 0.96
CA ALA A 143 20.50 25.10 -0.13
C ALA A 143 20.33 26.57 0.31
N LEU A 144 19.35 26.83 1.15
CA LEU A 144 19.14 28.17 1.71
C LEU A 144 20.33 28.65 2.52
N SER A 145 20.90 27.77 3.37
CA SER A 145 22.08 28.11 4.17
C SER A 145 23.31 28.39 3.29
N SER A 146 23.50 27.60 2.22
CA SER A 146 24.57 27.79 1.24
C SER A 146 24.40 29.10 0.48
N PHE A 147 23.18 29.48 0.11
CA PHE A 147 22.89 30.74 -0.56
C PHE A 147 23.18 31.95 0.35
N ILE A 148 22.78 31.88 1.62
CA ILE A 148 23.06 32.92 2.61
C ILE A 148 24.56 33.08 2.80
N ALA A 149 25.32 32.01 2.96
CA ALA A 149 26.76 32.05 3.10
C ALA A 149 27.46 32.65 1.90
N PHE A 150 27.01 32.28 0.67
CA PHE A 150 27.52 32.88 -0.57
C PHE A 150 27.23 34.38 -0.67
N ALA A 151 25.97 34.79 -0.40
CA ALA A 151 25.58 36.20 -0.41
C ALA A 151 26.41 37.01 0.58
N TYR A 152 26.61 36.49 1.79
CA TYR A 152 27.43 37.11 2.81
C TYR A 152 28.89 37.29 2.35
N SER A 153 29.49 36.26 1.79
CA SER A 153 30.85 36.29 1.27
C SER A 153 31.01 37.32 0.11
N TYR A 154 29.98 37.43 -0.72
CA TYR A 154 29.96 38.36 -1.84
C TYR A 154 29.89 39.83 -1.36
N VAL A 155 29.02 40.09 -0.35
CA VAL A 155 28.89 41.44 0.25
C VAL A 155 30.20 41.84 0.94
N CYS A 156 30.84 40.92 1.68
CA CYS A 156 32.11 41.24 2.35
C CYS A 156 33.22 41.62 1.34
N ARG A 157 33.26 40.96 0.17
CA ARG A 157 34.24 41.28 -0.89
C ARG A 157 34.00 42.65 -1.59
N LEU A 158 32.76 43.12 -1.55
CA LEU A 158 32.44 44.45 -2.12
C LEU A 158 32.80 45.61 -1.20
N TRP A 159 33.07 45.30 0.10
CA TRP A 159 33.42 46.31 1.11
C TRP A 159 34.94 46.37 1.40
N GLU A 160 35.72 45.48 0.81
CA GLU A 160 37.21 45.55 0.77
C GLU A 160 37.69 46.30 -0.49
#